data_2d3b0565bac4bbdc5842c218d1805241
#
_entry.id   2d3b0565bac4bbdc5842c218d1805241
#
_cell.length_a   1.000
_cell.length_b   1.000
_cell.length_c   1.000
_cell.angle_alpha   90.00
_cell.angle_beta   90.00
_cell.angle_gamma   90.00
#
_symmetry.space_group_name_H-M   'P 1'
#
loop_
_entity.id
_entity.type
_entity.pdbx_description
1 polymer ?
#
loop_
_entity_poly.entity_id
_entity_poly.type
_entity_poly.pdbx_seq_one_letter_code
_entity_poly.pdbx_strand_id
1 'polypeptide(L)'
;MYKQERYIFRAATEEDIRELAAIEKICFSENEACSYEEVKDRVEQAPEDFLIAFDQVNKKIAGYMSGIHSGSEVFLDEFFQNASLQEKGAKHCFLLGLEVRPEYQGKGLASQIMNRYIDM
;
A
#
# COMPACT_ATOMS: atom_id res chain seq x y z
N MET A 1 18.41 -27.44 -0.62
CA MET A 1 18.49 -26.37 -1.60
C MET A 1 17.39 -25.35 -1.33
N TYR A 2 17.76 -24.09 -1.10
CA TYR A 2 16.79 -23.05 -0.81
C TYR A 2 16.17 -22.49 -2.08
N LYS A 3 14.83 -22.47 -2.13
CA LYS A 3 14.15 -21.62 -3.10
C LYS A 3 14.17 -20.21 -2.56
N GLN A 4 14.83 -19.33 -3.27
CA GLN A 4 14.79 -17.92 -2.94
C GLN A 4 13.37 -17.42 -3.15
N GLU A 5 12.79 -16.76 -2.15
CA GLU A 5 11.45 -16.20 -2.27
C GLU A 5 11.46 -15.11 -3.34
N ARG A 6 10.46 -15.14 -4.20
CA ARG A 6 10.33 -14.14 -5.25
C ARG A 6 9.99 -12.76 -4.71
N TYR A 7 9.18 -12.70 -3.66
CA TYR A 7 8.71 -11.43 -3.12
C TYR A 7 9.30 -11.14 -1.76
N ILE A 8 9.69 -9.87 -1.57
CA ILE A 8 10.00 -9.33 -0.24
C ILE A 8 8.81 -8.47 0.17
N PHE A 9 8.32 -8.67 1.39
CA PHE A 9 7.23 -7.88 1.97
C PHE A 9 7.84 -6.90 2.97
N ARG A 10 7.61 -5.61 2.75
CA ARG A 10 8.24 -4.56 3.55
C ARG A 10 7.41 -3.29 3.60
N ALA A 11 7.75 -2.41 4.54
CA ALA A 11 7.15 -1.08 4.63
C ALA A 11 7.59 -0.21 3.45
N ALA A 12 6.88 0.90 3.25
CA ALA A 12 7.23 1.84 2.20
C ALA A 12 8.40 2.73 2.61
N THR A 13 9.13 3.24 1.62
CA THR A 13 10.17 4.24 1.80
C THR A 13 9.94 5.38 0.82
N GLU A 14 10.64 6.50 1.01
CA GLU A 14 10.54 7.64 0.10
C GLU A 14 10.89 7.26 -1.34
N GLU A 15 11.79 6.32 -1.52
CA GLU A 15 12.21 5.85 -2.86
C GLU A 15 11.08 5.14 -3.60
N ASP A 16 10.07 4.66 -2.88
CA ASP A 16 8.95 3.92 -3.46
C ASP A 16 7.85 4.82 -4.01
N ILE A 17 7.82 6.09 -3.63
CA ILE A 17 6.69 7.00 -3.91
C ILE A 17 6.36 7.06 -5.40
N ARG A 18 7.36 7.22 -6.25
CA ARG A 18 7.15 7.33 -7.69
C ARG A 18 6.52 6.07 -8.27
N GLU A 19 7.00 4.90 -7.85
CA GLU A 19 6.48 3.63 -8.33
C GLU A 19 5.08 3.37 -7.80
N LEU A 20 4.81 3.69 -6.53
CA LEU A 20 3.48 3.55 -5.95
C LEU A 20 2.46 4.43 -6.69
N ALA A 21 2.83 5.67 -6.99
CA ALA A 21 1.96 6.57 -7.74
C ALA A 21 1.69 6.04 -9.16
N ALA A 22 2.68 5.42 -9.78
CA ALA A 22 2.50 4.79 -11.09
C ALA A 22 1.52 3.62 -11.03
N ILE A 23 1.59 2.80 -9.99
CA ILE A 23 0.66 1.68 -9.79
C ILE A 23 -0.77 2.20 -9.61
N GLU A 24 -0.96 3.30 -8.86
CA GLU A 24 -2.27 3.92 -8.72
C GLU A 24 -2.89 4.27 -10.08
N LYS A 25 -2.10 4.85 -10.97
CA LYS A 25 -2.57 5.22 -12.30
C LYS A 25 -2.90 4.02 -13.17
N ILE A 26 -2.20 2.90 -12.97
CA ILE A 26 -2.44 1.67 -13.72
C ILE A 26 -3.72 0.98 -13.24
N CYS A 27 -3.95 0.97 -11.92
CA CYS A 27 -5.04 0.21 -11.31
C CYS A 27 -6.36 0.99 -11.24
N PHE A 28 -6.32 2.31 -11.28
CA PHE A 28 -7.51 3.16 -11.14
C PHE A 28 -7.63 4.16 -12.28
N SER A 29 -8.85 4.65 -12.49
CA SER A 29 -9.09 5.75 -13.43
C SER A 29 -8.48 7.04 -12.89
N GLU A 30 -8.31 8.05 -13.76
CA GLU A 30 -7.75 9.35 -13.34
C GLU A 30 -8.49 9.99 -12.19
N ASN A 31 -9.81 9.77 -12.09
CA ASN A 31 -10.62 10.35 -11.03
C ASN A 31 -10.49 9.61 -9.70
N GLU A 32 -10.06 8.35 -9.72
CA GLU A 32 -10.00 7.50 -8.54
C GLU A 32 -8.57 7.31 -8.02
N ALA A 33 -7.58 7.42 -8.90
CA ALA A 33 -6.18 7.22 -8.52
C ALA A 33 -5.70 8.33 -7.59
N CYS A 34 -4.94 7.96 -6.57
CA CYS A 34 -4.24 8.95 -5.76
C CYS A 34 -3.17 9.63 -6.60
N SER A 35 -3.02 10.93 -6.43
CA SER A 35 -1.95 11.69 -7.08
C SER A 35 -0.60 11.35 -6.46
N TYR A 36 0.47 11.73 -7.14
CA TYR A 36 1.82 11.61 -6.60
C TYR A 36 1.92 12.30 -5.22
N GLU A 37 1.37 13.50 -5.10
CA GLU A 37 1.42 14.25 -3.84
C GLU A 37 0.65 13.57 -2.71
N GLU A 38 -0.49 12.96 -3.03
CA GLU A 38 -1.27 12.21 -2.04
C GLU A 38 -0.52 10.96 -1.58
N VAL A 39 0.10 10.22 -2.51
CA VAL A 39 0.91 9.05 -2.15
C VAL A 39 2.10 9.47 -1.30
N LYS A 40 2.76 10.56 -1.68
CA LYS A 40 3.89 11.11 -0.95
C LYS A 40 3.51 11.46 0.49
N ASP A 41 2.38 12.14 0.67
CA ASP A 41 1.90 12.51 2.00
C ASP A 41 1.66 11.28 2.87
N ARG A 42 1.04 10.25 2.31
CA ARG A 42 0.78 9.00 3.03
C ARG A 42 2.07 8.31 3.45
N VAL A 43 3.04 8.23 2.55
CA VAL A 43 4.32 7.58 2.84
C VAL A 43 5.09 8.36 3.90
N GLU A 44 5.09 9.69 3.82
CA GLU A 44 5.78 10.53 4.80
C GLU A 44 5.13 10.46 6.18
N GLN A 45 3.79 10.40 6.24
CA GLN A 45 3.06 10.36 7.51
C GLN A 45 3.13 8.97 8.17
N ALA A 46 3.03 7.90 7.39
CA ALA A 46 2.91 6.56 7.94
C ALA A 46 3.46 5.50 6.99
N PRO A 47 4.78 5.47 6.76
CA PRO A 47 5.38 4.45 5.89
C PRO A 47 5.12 3.03 6.41
N GLU A 48 4.99 2.85 7.72
CA GLU A 48 4.73 1.57 8.35
C GLU A 48 3.31 1.04 8.10
N ASP A 49 2.39 1.87 7.62
CA ASP A 49 1.05 1.45 7.28
C ASP A 49 0.92 0.98 5.83
N PHE A 50 2.03 0.95 5.11
CA PHE A 50 2.12 0.33 3.80
C PHE A 50 2.78 -1.03 3.92
N LEU A 51 2.24 -2.01 3.20
CA LEU A 51 2.91 -3.29 3.01
C LEU A 51 3.12 -3.49 1.52
N ILE A 52 4.37 -3.46 1.11
CA ILE A 52 4.78 -3.58 -0.29
C ILE A 52 5.24 -5.01 -0.56
N ALA A 53 4.76 -5.59 -1.68
CA ALA A 53 5.30 -6.82 -2.21
C ALA A 53 6.26 -6.47 -3.35
N PHE A 54 7.55 -6.59 -3.08
CA PHE A 54 8.60 -6.27 -4.04
C PHE A 54 9.06 -7.54 -4.76
N ASP A 55 8.99 -7.53 -6.08
CA ASP A 55 9.44 -8.66 -6.91
C ASP A 55 10.95 -8.59 -7.12
N GLN A 56 11.67 -9.50 -6.49
CA GLN A 56 13.12 -9.55 -6.58
C GLN A 56 13.63 -9.96 -7.96
N VAL A 57 12.83 -10.70 -8.71
CA VAL A 57 13.21 -11.18 -10.05
C VAL A 57 13.19 -10.04 -11.05
N ASN A 58 12.08 -9.30 -11.10
CA ASN A 58 11.89 -8.20 -12.04
C ASN A 58 12.31 -6.84 -11.46
N LYS A 59 12.71 -6.79 -10.19
CA LYS A 59 13.18 -5.58 -9.52
C LYS A 59 12.17 -4.45 -9.55
N LYS A 60 10.90 -4.77 -9.24
CA LYS A 60 9.84 -3.78 -9.17
C LYS A 60 8.79 -4.16 -8.13
N ILE A 61 7.99 -3.19 -7.73
CA ILE A 61 6.87 -3.42 -6.83
C ILE A 61 5.76 -4.13 -7.61
N ALA A 62 5.37 -5.32 -7.12
CA ALA A 62 4.28 -6.09 -7.74
C ALA A 62 2.91 -5.60 -7.28
N GLY A 63 2.81 -5.18 -6.03
CA GLY A 63 1.58 -4.69 -5.45
C GLY A 63 1.82 -4.16 -4.05
N TYR A 64 0.77 -3.58 -3.46
CA TYR A 64 0.86 -3.07 -2.10
C TYR A 64 -0.50 -2.90 -1.46
N MET A 65 -0.51 -2.81 -0.15
CA MET A 65 -1.70 -2.49 0.63
C MET A 65 -1.37 -1.32 1.55
N SER A 66 -2.33 -0.41 1.72
CA SER A 66 -2.15 0.74 2.59
C SER A 66 -3.37 0.93 3.50
N GLY A 67 -3.13 1.56 4.64
CA GLY A 67 -4.16 1.86 5.60
C GLY A 67 -3.90 3.18 6.32
N ILE A 68 -4.79 3.53 7.22
CA ILE A 68 -4.64 4.69 8.09
C ILE A 68 -5.10 4.31 9.49
N HIS A 69 -4.35 4.73 10.50
CA HIS A 69 -4.75 4.55 11.89
C HIS A 69 -5.55 5.76 12.36
N SER A 70 -6.66 5.52 13.03
CA SER A 70 -7.51 6.57 13.55
C SER A 70 -8.26 6.10 14.78
N GLY A 71 -8.55 7.03 15.69
CA GLY A 71 -9.45 6.79 16.82
C GLY A 71 -10.91 6.84 16.45
N SER A 72 -11.25 7.21 15.22
CA SER A 72 -12.64 7.23 14.76
C SER A 72 -13.21 5.81 14.77
N GLU A 73 -14.47 5.67 15.15
CA GLU A 73 -15.17 4.38 15.12
C GLU A 73 -15.79 4.09 13.77
N VAL A 74 -15.79 5.08 12.87
CA VAL A 74 -16.34 4.95 11.53
C VAL A 74 -15.31 5.35 10.49
N PHE A 75 -15.39 4.70 9.33
CA PHE A 75 -14.53 5.04 8.20
C PHE A 75 -14.96 6.41 7.63
N LEU A 76 -13.97 7.27 7.39
CA LEU A 76 -14.21 8.60 6.82
C LEU A 76 -13.65 8.65 5.40
N ASP A 77 -14.43 9.18 4.46
CA ASP A 77 -13.96 9.35 3.07
C ASP A 77 -12.71 10.24 3.01
N GLU A 78 -12.57 11.15 3.96
CA GLU A 78 -11.40 12.03 4.05
C GLU A 78 -10.09 11.27 4.25
N PHE A 79 -10.13 10.04 4.76
CA PHE A 79 -8.92 9.23 4.93
C PHE A 79 -8.17 8.98 3.62
N PHE A 80 -8.86 8.96 2.50
CA PHE A 80 -8.24 8.80 1.20
C PHE A 80 -7.47 10.03 0.75
N GLN A 81 -7.83 11.22 1.24
CA GLN A 81 -7.33 12.48 0.73
C GLN A 81 -6.44 13.24 1.71
N ASN A 82 -6.52 12.91 3.00
CA ASN A 82 -5.81 13.68 4.01
C ASN A 82 -5.03 12.78 4.95
N ALA A 83 -3.74 12.63 4.65
CA ALA A 83 -2.84 11.81 5.47
C ALA A 83 -2.62 12.39 6.86
N SER A 84 -2.91 13.67 7.07
CA SER A 84 -2.79 14.30 8.40
C SER A 84 -3.83 13.79 9.39
N LEU A 85 -4.84 13.05 8.91
CA LEU A 85 -5.81 12.39 9.80
C LEU A 85 -5.23 11.12 10.44
N GLN A 86 -4.02 10.72 10.06
CA GLN A 86 -3.33 9.60 10.67
C GLN A 86 -3.08 9.88 12.15
N GLU A 87 -3.51 8.95 12.99
CA GLU A 87 -3.27 8.98 14.42
C GLU A 87 -2.38 7.80 14.80
N LYS A 88 -1.08 8.04 14.87
CA LYS A 88 -0.10 6.99 15.12
C LYS A 88 -0.38 6.28 16.44
N GLY A 89 -0.43 4.94 16.39
CA GLY A 89 -0.74 4.13 17.56
C GLY A 89 -2.21 4.10 17.93
N ALA A 90 -3.09 4.69 17.12
CA ALA A 90 -4.53 4.65 17.38
C ALA A 90 -5.08 3.24 17.27
N LYS A 91 -6.23 3.03 17.91
CA LYS A 91 -6.84 1.71 18.10
C LYS A 91 -7.28 1.05 16.79
N HIS A 92 -7.76 1.84 15.82
CA HIS A 92 -8.31 1.32 14.58
C HIS A 92 -7.38 1.58 13.41
N CYS A 93 -7.19 0.56 12.56
CA CYS A 93 -6.52 0.70 11.27
C CYS A 93 -7.54 0.50 10.17
N PHE A 94 -7.79 1.52 9.39
CA PHE A 94 -8.70 1.46 8.24
C PHE A 94 -7.92 1.18 6.98
N LEU A 95 -8.34 0.15 6.23
CA LEU A 95 -7.68 -0.25 4.99
C LEU A 95 -8.11 0.70 3.88
N LEU A 96 -7.15 1.36 3.24
CA LEU A 96 -7.44 2.33 2.18
C LEU A 96 -7.39 1.73 0.79
N GLY A 97 -6.54 0.72 0.56
CA GLY A 97 -6.44 0.13 -0.74
C GLY A 97 -5.51 -1.06 -0.79
N LEU A 98 -5.80 -1.94 -1.75
CA LEU A 98 -4.96 -3.07 -2.08
C LEU A 98 -4.86 -3.10 -3.61
N GLU A 99 -3.67 -2.79 -4.13
CA GLU A 99 -3.42 -2.71 -5.56
C GLU A 99 -2.37 -3.73 -5.97
N VAL A 100 -2.64 -4.45 -7.06
CA VAL A 100 -1.70 -5.39 -7.67
C VAL A 100 -1.59 -5.05 -9.15
N ARG A 101 -0.34 -4.92 -9.64
CA ARG A 101 -0.14 -4.66 -11.07
C ARG A 101 -0.81 -5.74 -11.91
N PRO A 102 -1.40 -5.38 -13.08
CA PRO A 102 -2.13 -6.36 -13.90
C PRO A 102 -1.34 -7.63 -14.22
N GLU A 103 -0.05 -7.50 -14.48
CA GLU A 103 0.80 -8.66 -14.82
C GLU A 103 1.02 -9.63 -13.66
N TYR A 104 0.67 -9.21 -12.44
CA TYR A 104 0.77 -10.06 -11.24
C TYR A 104 -0.58 -10.54 -10.72
N GLN A 105 -1.67 -10.14 -11.35
CA GLN A 105 -3.00 -10.54 -10.92
C GLN A 105 -3.27 -12.01 -11.28
N GLY A 106 -4.18 -12.63 -10.55
CA GLY A 106 -4.56 -14.02 -10.78
C GLY A 106 -3.58 -15.05 -10.24
N LYS A 107 -2.61 -14.65 -9.45
CA LYS A 107 -1.56 -15.53 -8.90
C LYS A 107 -1.60 -15.65 -7.39
N GLY A 108 -2.64 -15.14 -6.76
CA GLY A 108 -2.81 -15.20 -5.31
C GLY A 108 -2.00 -14.17 -4.53
N LEU A 109 -1.34 -13.23 -5.20
CA LEU A 109 -0.51 -12.22 -4.53
C LEU A 109 -1.33 -11.28 -3.65
N ALA A 110 -2.51 -10.87 -4.10
CA ALA A 110 -3.39 -10.00 -3.31
C ALA A 110 -3.73 -10.63 -1.96
N SER A 111 -4.05 -11.93 -1.96
CA SER A 111 -4.33 -12.65 -0.72
C SER A 111 -3.13 -12.72 0.19
N GLN A 112 -1.94 -12.92 -0.36
CA GLN A 112 -0.70 -12.95 0.42
C GLN A 112 -0.43 -11.59 1.07
N ILE A 113 -0.60 -10.50 0.32
CA ILE A 113 -0.41 -9.15 0.84
C ILE A 113 -1.41 -8.89 1.98
N MET A 114 -2.69 -9.19 1.75
CA MET A 114 -3.75 -8.96 2.75
C MET A 114 -3.47 -9.75 4.02
N ASN A 115 -3.14 -11.03 3.92
CA ASN A 115 -2.89 -11.86 5.08
C ASN A 115 -1.71 -11.37 5.89
N ARG A 116 -0.64 -10.96 5.25
CA ARG A 116 0.53 -10.42 5.94
C ARG A 116 0.24 -9.06 6.58
N TYR A 117 -0.56 -8.23 5.92
CA TYR A 117 -0.94 -6.92 6.46
C TYR A 117 -1.75 -7.08 7.75
N ILE A 118 -2.70 -7.99 7.76
CA ILE A 118 -3.54 -8.26 8.94
C ILE A 118 -2.70 -8.76 10.12
N ASP A 119 -1.64 -9.52 9.84
CA ASP A 119 -0.76 -10.09 10.88
C ASP A 119 0.29 -9.10 11.40
N MET A 120 0.33 -7.91 10.88
CA MET A 120 1.30 -6.89 11.33
C MET A 120 1.02 -6.34 12.72
#